data_dfbb1e276bc689129eac0e431b856e93
#
_entry.id   dfbb1e276bc689129eac0e431b856e93
#
_cell.length_a   1.000
_cell.length_b   1.000
_cell.length_c   1.000
_cell.angle_alpha   90.00
_cell.angle_beta   90.00
_cell.angle_gamma   90.00
#
_symmetry.space_group_name_H-M   'P 1'
#
loop_
_entity.id
_entity.type
_entity.pdbx_description
1 polymer ?
#
loop_
_entity_poly.entity_id
_entity_poly.type
_entity_poly.pdbx_seq_one_letter_code
_entity_poly.pdbx_strand_id
1 'polypeptide(L)'
;MLKHLLALAALGASLLTAAPTQAQSPAAAPAFSAQPWLEDLAVIREAFRTKFANLPWLLEEREFDLDGLFTRAERLLGTARSDADAVAILNRLIQRIADGHVALNWPRPPAPPAAAPANAPPAPPTAADFCRARGYDPGQASPGLAPALTGYTPLDADPVLPAGTFSAGGTRYGILRIGVFDPHGFPTLCTDGVAALSIPLDRPCDETCDDRIVTHAYRRLTAAMIERLTALRAAGAEILLVDITGNGGGSEWTEAAARMVTPRPLQSARMAFVRGAHWAGTWGRLEERLRGFAATASGAERTRLLAWAAEAAAAKAEAQRRCPPTGDPACPWLGRAGFSTGLVGRARQGEFLDKEWGPWIFNAGQHPYREGAWRGPVIVLTDQETWSAAEQFAALLQDNRAALLVGARTGGSGCGHTWGGTPTRLPNSGATLTLPDCARLRADGSNEVSGVIPDLLLGWRANDGRTFRTRMLEAAWPEAARRARALHAGGTR
;
A
#
# COMPACT_ATOMS: atom_id res chain seq x y z
N MET A 1 73.13 -48.96 -55.91
CA MET A 1 72.86 -50.42 -55.91
C MET A 1 71.49 -50.60 -55.22
N LEU A 2 70.47 -50.85 -55.97
CA LEU A 2 69.75 -52.11 -56.18
C LEU A 2 68.88 -52.42 -54.89
N LYS A 3 67.59 -52.62 -54.88
CA LYS A 3 66.60 -53.21 -55.80
C LYS A 3 65.18 -52.88 -55.35
N HIS A 4 64.28 -52.82 -56.26
CA HIS A 4 62.80 -52.78 -56.17
C HIS A 4 62.20 -53.91 -55.32
N LEU A 5 61.04 -53.62 -54.73
CA LEU A 5 59.92 -54.57 -54.73
C LEU A 5 58.58 -53.84 -54.48
N LEU A 6 57.69 -53.97 -55.45
CA LEU A 6 56.27 -53.57 -55.37
C LEU A 6 55.51 -54.50 -54.42
N ALA A 7 54.60 -53.96 -53.62
CA ALA A 7 53.48 -54.71 -53.01
C ALA A 7 52.16 -53.90 -53.14
N LEU A 8 51.23 -54.45 -53.95
CA LEU A 8 49.84 -54.03 -54.00
C LEU A 8 49.16 -54.17 -52.60
N ALA A 9 48.47 -53.15 -52.18
CA ALA A 9 47.53 -53.26 -51.05
C ALA A 9 46.13 -52.89 -51.55
N ALA A 10 45.21 -53.85 -51.44
CA ALA A 10 43.81 -53.77 -51.83
C ALA A 10 43.07 -52.81 -50.90
N LEU A 11 42.33 -51.88 -51.53
CA LEU A 11 41.34 -51.04 -50.80
C LEU A 11 40.12 -51.89 -50.44
N GLY A 12 39.98 -52.22 -49.17
CA GLY A 12 38.72 -52.73 -48.62
C GLY A 12 37.83 -51.56 -48.21
N ALA A 13 36.77 -51.28 -48.96
CA ALA A 13 35.73 -50.31 -48.56
C ALA A 13 34.84 -50.94 -47.48
N SER A 14 35.02 -50.51 -46.20
CA SER A 14 34.10 -50.85 -45.11
C SER A 14 32.93 -49.92 -45.20
N LEU A 15 31.78 -50.40 -45.66
CA LEU A 15 30.47 -49.75 -45.52
C LEU A 15 30.07 -49.77 -44.00
N LEU A 16 30.29 -48.65 -43.29
CA LEU A 16 29.70 -48.39 -42.00
C LEU A 16 28.21 -48.06 -42.22
N THR A 17 27.33 -49.01 -41.97
CA THR A 17 25.89 -48.80 -41.85
C THR A 17 25.63 -48.01 -40.57
N ALA A 18 25.37 -46.71 -40.66
CA ALA A 18 24.86 -45.91 -39.56
C ALA A 18 23.47 -46.42 -39.20
N ALA A 19 23.33 -46.98 -38.00
CA ALA A 19 22.03 -47.31 -37.43
C ALA A 19 21.24 -46.00 -37.23
N PRO A 20 19.92 -45.95 -37.55
CA PRO A 20 19.12 -44.78 -37.30
C PRO A 20 19.06 -44.54 -35.81
N THR A 21 19.57 -43.38 -35.35
CA THR A 21 19.35 -42.86 -33.99
C THR A 21 17.83 -42.67 -33.82
N GLN A 22 17.19 -43.52 -33.06
CA GLN A 22 15.80 -43.30 -32.66
C GLN A 22 15.76 -41.99 -31.87
N ALA A 23 15.13 -40.98 -32.45
CA ALA A 23 14.78 -39.77 -31.74
C ALA A 23 13.88 -40.20 -30.54
N GLN A 24 14.40 -40.06 -29.32
CA GLN A 24 13.57 -40.23 -28.12
C GLN A 24 12.41 -39.26 -28.23
N SER A 25 11.19 -39.79 -28.33
CA SER A 25 10.00 -38.98 -28.20
C SER A 25 10.09 -38.19 -26.90
N PRO A 26 9.82 -36.88 -26.90
CA PRO A 26 9.79 -36.11 -25.68
C PRO A 26 8.85 -36.82 -24.69
N ALA A 27 9.34 -37.04 -23.46
CA ALA A 27 8.54 -37.62 -22.40
C ALA A 27 7.21 -36.85 -22.34
N ALA A 28 6.09 -37.55 -22.39
CA ALA A 28 4.78 -36.95 -22.27
C ALA A 28 4.76 -36.13 -21.00
N ALA A 29 4.35 -34.85 -21.07
CA ALA A 29 4.18 -34.02 -19.91
C ALA A 29 3.29 -34.80 -18.89
N PRO A 30 3.63 -34.78 -17.58
CA PRO A 30 2.86 -35.47 -16.59
C PRO A 30 1.40 -35.05 -16.66
N ALA A 31 0.48 -36.04 -16.61
CA ALA A 31 -0.94 -35.75 -16.61
C ALA A 31 -1.29 -34.83 -15.43
N PHE A 32 -2.17 -33.84 -15.65
CA PHE A 32 -2.63 -32.94 -14.60
C PHE A 32 -3.17 -33.71 -13.40
N SER A 33 -2.81 -33.29 -12.18
CA SER A 33 -3.35 -33.82 -10.93
C SER A 33 -3.98 -32.67 -10.13
N ALA A 34 -5.21 -32.86 -9.69
CA ALA A 34 -5.90 -31.90 -8.83
C ALA A 34 -5.39 -31.92 -7.38
N GLN A 35 -4.76 -33.01 -6.93
CA GLN A 35 -4.38 -33.20 -5.53
C GLN A 35 -3.47 -32.11 -4.97
N PRO A 36 -2.36 -31.68 -5.61
CA PRO A 36 -1.53 -30.59 -5.13
C PRO A 36 -2.30 -29.27 -4.95
N TRP A 37 -3.25 -28.98 -5.82
CA TRP A 37 -4.09 -27.79 -5.78
C TRP A 37 -5.13 -27.83 -4.65
N LEU A 38 -5.66 -29.02 -4.32
CA LEU A 38 -6.52 -29.22 -3.16
C LEU A 38 -5.78 -29.05 -1.84
N GLU A 39 -4.51 -29.47 -1.79
CA GLU A 39 -3.63 -29.22 -0.64
C GLU A 39 -3.35 -27.73 -0.46
N ASP A 40 -3.03 -27.00 -1.55
CA ASP A 40 -2.86 -25.55 -1.51
C ASP A 40 -4.16 -24.85 -1.06
N LEU A 41 -5.33 -25.29 -1.53
CA LEU A 41 -6.63 -24.78 -1.09
C LEU A 41 -6.86 -24.98 0.42
N ALA A 42 -6.46 -26.13 0.97
CA ALA A 42 -6.54 -26.40 2.40
C ALA A 42 -5.66 -25.42 3.21
N VAL A 43 -4.46 -25.12 2.73
CA VAL A 43 -3.57 -24.12 3.34
C VAL A 43 -4.19 -22.71 3.27
N ILE A 44 -4.80 -22.34 2.15
CA ILE A 44 -5.54 -21.06 2.01
C ILE A 44 -6.66 -20.98 3.05
N ARG A 45 -7.49 -22.03 3.15
CA ARG A 45 -8.60 -22.10 4.11
C ARG A 45 -8.12 -21.92 5.56
N GLU A 46 -7.04 -22.59 5.94
CA GLU A 46 -6.45 -22.46 7.27
C GLU A 46 -5.87 -21.06 7.53
N ALA A 47 -5.24 -20.45 6.51
CA ALA A 47 -4.74 -19.09 6.63
C ALA A 47 -5.88 -18.08 6.89
N PHE A 48 -7.02 -18.19 6.20
CA PHE A 48 -8.19 -17.36 6.49
C PHE A 48 -8.69 -17.53 7.93
N ARG A 49 -8.71 -18.75 8.44
CA ARG A 49 -9.18 -19.07 9.81
C ARG A 49 -8.22 -18.60 10.91
N THR A 50 -6.98 -18.31 10.59
CA THR A 50 -5.94 -18.05 11.60
C THR A 50 -5.23 -16.71 11.46
N LYS A 51 -5.30 -16.07 10.29
CA LYS A 51 -4.51 -14.88 9.98
C LYS A 51 -5.30 -13.69 9.42
N PHE A 52 -6.56 -13.88 9.00
CA PHE A 52 -7.33 -12.84 8.36
C PHE A 52 -7.98 -11.91 9.38
N ALA A 53 -7.48 -10.67 9.50
CA ALA A 53 -7.96 -9.70 10.47
C ALA A 53 -9.45 -9.35 10.29
N ASN A 54 -9.90 -9.28 9.04
CA ASN A 54 -11.26 -8.90 8.69
C ASN A 54 -12.25 -10.11 8.66
N LEU A 55 -11.84 -11.26 9.26
CA LEU A 55 -12.69 -12.45 9.29
C LEU A 55 -14.04 -12.22 9.99
N PRO A 56 -14.12 -11.60 11.18
CA PRO A 56 -15.42 -11.30 11.81
C PRO A 56 -16.27 -10.36 10.93
N TRP A 57 -15.68 -9.32 10.35
CA TRP A 57 -16.40 -8.44 9.43
C TRP A 57 -16.98 -9.20 8.24
N LEU A 58 -16.19 -10.12 7.65
CA LEU A 58 -16.64 -10.91 6.52
C LEU A 58 -17.81 -11.83 6.90
N LEU A 59 -17.74 -12.50 8.05
CA LEU A 59 -18.73 -13.50 8.49
C LEU A 59 -19.98 -12.87 9.13
N GLU A 60 -19.80 -11.83 9.98
CA GLU A 60 -20.88 -11.27 10.80
C GLU A 60 -21.52 -10.02 10.15
N GLU A 61 -20.71 -9.06 9.66
CA GLU A 61 -21.29 -7.85 9.07
C GLU A 61 -21.72 -8.04 7.61
N ARG A 62 -20.98 -8.87 6.84
CA ARG A 62 -21.32 -9.17 5.45
C ARG A 62 -22.11 -10.45 5.28
N GLU A 63 -22.31 -11.23 6.33
CA GLU A 63 -23.01 -12.53 6.28
C GLU A 63 -22.50 -13.41 5.13
N PHE A 64 -21.17 -13.39 4.91
CA PHE A 64 -20.57 -14.03 3.74
C PHE A 64 -20.36 -15.53 3.99
N ASP A 65 -20.90 -16.38 3.09
CA ASP A 65 -20.73 -17.83 3.14
C ASP A 65 -19.31 -18.24 2.68
N LEU A 66 -18.34 -18.08 3.56
CA LEU A 66 -16.95 -18.41 3.30
C LEU A 66 -16.74 -19.94 3.12
N ASP A 67 -17.39 -20.76 3.92
CA ASP A 67 -17.27 -22.22 3.83
C ASP A 67 -17.90 -22.76 2.53
N GLY A 68 -19.02 -22.21 2.10
CA GLY A 68 -19.62 -22.51 0.80
C GLY A 68 -18.75 -22.09 -0.37
N LEU A 69 -18.04 -20.97 -0.25
CA LEU A 69 -17.08 -20.54 -1.27
C LEU A 69 -15.92 -21.53 -1.39
N PHE A 70 -15.32 -21.96 -0.28
CA PHE A 70 -14.26 -22.99 -0.28
C PHE A 70 -14.75 -24.34 -0.81
N THR A 71 -15.93 -24.80 -0.41
CA THR A 71 -16.53 -26.04 -0.92
C THR A 71 -16.76 -26.00 -2.43
N ARG A 72 -17.16 -24.83 -2.96
CA ARG A 72 -17.29 -24.64 -4.41
C ARG A 72 -15.94 -24.71 -5.11
N ALA A 73 -14.91 -24.06 -4.57
CA ALA A 73 -13.56 -24.10 -5.14
C ALA A 73 -13.00 -25.54 -5.15
N GLU A 74 -13.20 -26.30 -4.09
CA GLU A 74 -12.80 -27.70 -3.98
C GLU A 74 -13.43 -28.56 -5.08
N ARG A 75 -14.74 -28.45 -5.29
CA ARG A 75 -15.43 -29.16 -6.39
C ARG A 75 -14.90 -28.76 -7.78
N LEU A 76 -14.66 -27.47 -8.00
CA LEU A 76 -14.14 -26.98 -9.27
C LEU A 76 -12.71 -27.48 -9.53
N LEU A 77 -11.84 -27.50 -8.52
CA LEU A 77 -10.49 -28.06 -8.62
C LEU A 77 -10.51 -29.55 -8.94
N GLY A 78 -11.46 -30.31 -8.35
CA GLY A 78 -11.65 -31.74 -8.67
C GLY A 78 -12.05 -31.99 -10.12
N THR A 79 -12.54 -31.00 -10.84
CA THR A 79 -12.92 -31.09 -12.28
C THR A 79 -11.98 -30.33 -13.21
N ALA A 80 -10.95 -29.66 -12.68
CA ALA A 80 -9.96 -28.94 -13.46
C ALA A 80 -9.16 -29.92 -14.36
N ARG A 81 -8.67 -29.43 -15.48
CA ARG A 81 -7.93 -30.23 -16.46
C ARG A 81 -6.51 -29.76 -16.68
N SER A 82 -6.17 -28.60 -16.12
CA SER A 82 -4.86 -27.97 -16.26
C SER A 82 -4.52 -27.10 -15.06
N ASP A 83 -3.22 -26.77 -14.89
CA ASP A 83 -2.76 -25.80 -13.90
C ASP A 83 -3.37 -24.41 -14.16
N ALA A 84 -3.59 -24.05 -15.43
CA ALA A 84 -4.25 -22.79 -15.77
C ALA A 84 -5.70 -22.73 -15.26
N ASP A 85 -6.45 -23.84 -15.33
CA ASP A 85 -7.79 -23.92 -14.74
C ASP A 85 -7.74 -23.74 -13.23
N ALA A 86 -6.80 -24.42 -12.57
CA ALA A 86 -6.63 -24.36 -11.11
C ALA A 86 -6.25 -22.93 -10.66
N VAL A 87 -5.31 -22.29 -11.33
CA VAL A 87 -4.96 -20.87 -11.09
C VAL A 87 -6.18 -19.96 -11.23
N ALA A 88 -6.96 -20.14 -12.31
CA ALA A 88 -8.17 -19.34 -12.54
C ALA A 88 -9.24 -19.57 -11.44
N ILE A 89 -9.38 -20.79 -10.93
CA ILE A 89 -10.31 -21.13 -9.84
C ILE A 89 -9.87 -20.43 -8.55
N LEU A 90 -8.59 -20.54 -8.16
CA LEU A 90 -8.06 -19.90 -6.96
C LEU A 90 -8.10 -18.38 -7.04
N ASN A 91 -7.75 -17.77 -8.17
CA ASN A 91 -7.88 -16.33 -8.36
C ASN A 91 -9.33 -15.87 -8.20
N ARG A 92 -10.30 -16.63 -8.74
CA ARG A 92 -11.71 -16.31 -8.63
C ARG A 92 -12.23 -16.44 -7.18
N LEU A 93 -11.71 -17.43 -6.42
CA LEU A 93 -11.98 -17.55 -4.99
C LEU A 93 -11.57 -16.27 -4.27
N ILE A 94 -10.33 -15.81 -4.46
CA ILE A 94 -9.79 -14.62 -3.80
C ILE A 94 -10.58 -13.36 -4.19
N GLN A 95 -10.88 -13.16 -5.46
CA GLN A 95 -11.67 -12.01 -5.92
C GLN A 95 -13.06 -11.90 -5.28
N ARG A 96 -13.65 -13.02 -4.86
CA ARG A 96 -14.96 -13.05 -4.20
C ARG A 96 -14.93 -12.51 -2.77
N ILE A 97 -13.80 -12.49 -2.11
CA ILE A 97 -13.65 -11.94 -0.75
C ILE A 97 -13.93 -10.42 -0.76
N ALA A 98 -13.56 -9.74 -1.84
CA ALA A 98 -13.75 -8.30 -2.02
C ALA A 98 -13.12 -7.44 -0.91
N ASP A 99 -11.94 -7.86 -0.42
CA ASP A 99 -11.01 -7.07 0.38
C ASP A 99 -9.78 -6.79 -0.48
N GLY A 100 -9.46 -5.53 -0.68
CA GLY A 100 -8.42 -5.08 -1.63
C GLY A 100 -7.00 -5.54 -1.29
N HIS A 101 -6.76 -5.98 -0.05
CA HIS A 101 -5.46 -6.48 0.39
C HIS A 101 -5.36 -8.02 0.40
N VAL A 102 -6.43 -8.73 0.08
CA VAL A 102 -6.39 -10.19 -0.07
C VAL A 102 -5.92 -10.53 -1.47
N ALA A 103 -4.76 -11.16 -1.60
CA ALA A 103 -4.17 -11.48 -2.90
C ALA A 103 -3.43 -12.82 -2.93
N LEU A 104 -3.41 -13.47 -4.10
CA LEU A 104 -2.51 -14.55 -4.45
C LEU A 104 -1.45 -14.03 -5.42
N ASN A 105 -0.20 -14.07 -4.99
CA ASN A 105 0.95 -13.66 -5.78
C ASN A 105 1.63 -14.92 -6.35
N TRP A 106 1.51 -15.11 -7.64
CA TRP A 106 2.08 -16.25 -8.34
C TRP A 106 3.57 -16.08 -8.58
N PRO A 107 4.37 -17.17 -8.56
CA PRO A 107 5.76 -17.12 -8.99
C PRO A 107 5.86 -16.57 -10.41
N ARG A 108 6.73 -15.58 -10.62
CA ARG A 108 7.02 -15.14 -11.99
C ARG A 108 7.86 -16.20 -12.70
N PRO A 109 7.57 -16.54 -13.96
CA PRO A 109 8.52 -17.26 -14.79
C PRO A 109 9.87 -16.54 -14.77
N PRO A 110 11.01 -17.27 -14.77
CA PRO A 110 12.30 -16.64 -14.97
C PRO A 110 12.22 -15.73 -16.21
N ALA A 111 12.72 -14.50 -16.09
CA ALA A 111 12.81 -13.62 -17.25
C ALA A 111 13.59 -14.35 -18.35
N PRO A 112 13.14 -14.33 -19.61
CA PRO A 112 13.94 -14.85 -20.70
C PRO A 112 15.33 -14.21 -20.62
N PRO A 113 16.41 -14.98 -20.89
CA PRO A 113 17.76 -14.41 -20.91
C PRO A 113 17.72 -13.17 -21.79
N ALA A 114 18.20 -12.05 -21.26
CA ALA A 114 18.28 -10.82 -22.02
C ALA A 114 18.97 -11.14 -23.36
N ALA A 115 18.33 -10.77 -24.47
CA ALA A 115 18.96 -10.92 -25.78
C ALA A 115 20.35 -10.29 -25.71
N ALA A 116 21.38 -11.04 -26.15
CA ALA A 116 22.74 -10.55 -26.14
C ALA A 116 22.77 -9.16 -26.77
N PRO A 117 23.37 -8.15 -26.11
CA PRO A 117 23.35 -6.79 -26.61
C PRO A 117 23.98 -6.74 -27.98
N ALA A 118 23.31 -6.10 -28.92
CA ALA A 118 23.92 -5.72 -30.21
C ALA A 118 25.21 -4.96 -29.88
N ASN A 119 26.26 -5.20 -30.65
CA ASN A 119 27.68 -4.86 -30.49
C ASN A 119 28.07 -3.39 -30.11
N ALA A 120 27.21 -2.63 -29.46
CA ALA A 120 27.53 -1.32 -28.89
C ALA A 120 27.65 -1.47 -27.36
N PRO A 121 28.67 -0.87 -26.71
CA PRO A 121 28.72 -0.82 -25.26
C PRO A 121 27.44 -0.17 -24.75
N PRO A 122 26.79 -0.74 -23.70
CA PRO A 122 25.58 -0.15 -23.14
C PRO A 122 25.88 1.29 -22.69
N ALA A 123 24.99 2.22 -23.05
CA ALA A 123 25.07 3.58 -22.56
C ALA A 123 25.07 3.56 -21.01
N PRO A 124 25.86 4.44 -20.36
CA PRO A 124 25.86 4.49 -18.91
C PRO A 124 24.44 4.74 -18.38
N PRO A 125 24.02 4.07 -17.29
CA PRO A 125 22.66 4.20 -16.77
C PRO A 125 22.39 5.65 -16.37
N THR A 126 21.22 6.15 -16.73
CA THR A 126 20.76 7.47 -16.31
C THR A 126 20.14 7.42 -14.90
N ALA A 127 20.07 8.58 -14.21
CA ALA A 127 19.33 8.67 -12.94
C ALA A 127 17.87 8.22 -13.08
N ALA A 128 17.24 8.49 -14.23
CA ALA A 128 15.87 8.05 -14.51
C ALA A 128 15.77 6.51 -14.60
N ASP A 129 16.71 5.85 -15.27
CA ASP A 129 16.76 4.38 -15.35
C ASP A 129 17.02 3.75 -13.98
N PHE A 130 17.92 4.34 -13.22
CA PHE A 130 18.23 3.95 -11.85
C PHE A 130 16.98 4.02 -10.95
N CYS A 131 16.20 5.10 -11.01
CA CYS A 131 14.98 5.27 -10.24
C CYS A 131 13.86 4.33 -10.70
N ARG A 132 13.71 4.14 -12.01
CA ARG A 132 12.73 3.18 -12.56
C ARG A 132 13.00 1.75 -12.10
N ALA A 133 14.26 1.33 -12.06
CA ALA A 133 14.66 0.02 -11.56
C ALA A 133 14.32 -0.18 -10.07
N ARG A 134 14.08 0.90 -9.32
CA ARG A 134 13.64 0.92 -7.91
C ARG A 134 12.15 1.12 -7.75
N GLY A 135 11.37 1.00 -8.80
CA GLY A 135 9.92 1.08 -8.74
C GLY A 135 9.33 2.49 -8.77
N TYR A 136 10.15 3.53 -9.03
CA TYR A 136 9.60 4.87 -9.24
C TYR A 136 8.91 4.94 -10.60
N ASP A 137 7.58 5.09 -10.57
CA ASP A 137 6.73 5.08 -11.76
C ASP A 137 5.60 6.09 -11.61
N PRO A 138 5.47 7.08 -12.52
CA PRO A 138 4.39 8.06 -12.48
C PRO A 138 3.00 7.43 -12.67
N GLY A 139 2.93 6.22 -13.23
CA GLY A 139 1.68 5.46 -13.37
C GLY A 139 1.04 5.05 -12.04
N GLN A 140 1.79 5.09 -10.93
CA GLN A 140 1.24 4.85 -9.60
C GLN A 140 0.38 6.02 -9.07
N ALA A 141 0.59 7.24 -9.58
CA ALA A 141 -0.18 8.41 -9.19
C ALA A 141 -1.38 8.61 -10.13
N SER A 142 -2.59 8.43 -9.62
CA SER A 142 -3.80 8.64 -10.43
C SER A 142 -4.03 10.13 -10.73
N PRO A 143 -4.61 10.48 -11.91
CA PRO A 143 -4.66 11.88 -12.38
C PRO A 143 -5.73 12.76 -11.71
N GLY A 144 -6.75 12.18 -11.05
CA GLY A 144 -7.82 12.91 -10.36
C GLY A 144 -8.78 13.70 -11.27
N LEU A 145 -9.57 14.61 -10.65
CA LEU A 145 -10.64 15.35 -11.30
C LEU A 145 -10.24 16.79 -11.70
N ALA A 146 -9.19 17.36 -11.11
CA ALA A 146 -8.82 18.76 -11.26
C ALA A 146 -8.83 19.28 -12.71
N PRO A 147 -8.23 18.58 -13.70
CA PRO A 147 -8.18 19.08 -15.08
C PRO A 147 -9.54 19.20 -15.78
N ALA A 148 -10.60 18.57 -15.23
CA ALA A 148 -11.94 18.62 -15.79
C ALA A 148 -12.87 19.64 -15.10
N LEU A 149 -12.39 20.31 -14.04
CA LEU A 149 -13.16 21.35 -13.35
C LEU A 149 -13.23 22.62 -14.19
N THR A 150 -14.42 23.20 -14.26
CA THR A 150 -14.65 24.47 -14.99
C THR A 150 -13.81 25.60 -14.38
N GLY A 151 -13.03 26.28 -15.22
CA GLY A 151 -12.18 27.40 -14.79
C GLY A 151 -10.95 27.00 -13.98
N TYR A 152 -10.57 25.73 -13.97
CA TYR A 152 -9.34 25.29 -13.32
C TYR A 152 -8.11 25.94 -13.95
N THR A 153 -7.25 26.53 -13.11
CA THR A 153 -5.97 27.13 -13.48
C THR A 153 -4.88 26.50 -12.63
N PRO A 154 -3.94 25.77 -13.22
CA PRO A 154 -2.81 25.18 -12.46
C PRO A 154 -1.89 26.28 -11.91
N LEU A 155 -1.26 26.04 -10.77
CA LEU A 155 -0.24 26.95 -10.21
C LEU A 155 1.04 26.93 -11.06
N ASP A 156 1.40 25.74 -11.53
CA ASP A 156 2.58 25.47 -12.36
C ASP A 156 2.43 24.09 -13.05
N ALA A 157 3.52 23.65 -13.72
CA ALA A 157 3.58 22.38 -14.42
C ALA A 157 4.30 21.25 -13.63
N ASP A 158 4.64 21.47 -12.35
CA ASP A 158 5.33 20.46 -11.55
C ASP A 158 4.39 19.25 -11.30
N PRO A 159 4.80 18.03 -11.65
CA PRO A 159 4.00 16.83 -11.47
C PRO A 159 3.90 16.36 -10.01
N VAL A 160 4.76 16.88 -9.11
CA VAL A 160 4.72 16.53 -7.70
C VAL A 160 3.58 17.28 -7.01
N LEU A 161 2.54 16.53 -6.62
CA LEU A 161 1.34 17.08 -5.98
C LEU A 161 0.73 18.25 -6.79
N PRO A 162 0.19 18.00 -7.99
CA PRO A 162 -0.41 19.05 -8.83
C PRO A 162 -1.42 19.87 -8.07
N ALA A 163 -1.36 21.19 -8.20
CA ALA A 163 -2.23 22.11 -7.50
C ALA A 163 -2.68 23.27 -8.43
N GLY A 164 -3.81 23.85 -8.12
CA GLY A 164 -4.36 24.97 -8.89
C GLY A 164 -5.53 25.63 -8.19
N THR A 165 -6.16 26.59 -8.86
CA THR A 165 -7.33 27.30 -8.35
C THR A 165 -8.48 27.26 -9.35
N PHE A 166 -9.71 27.38 -8.87
CA PHE A 166 -10.89 27.66 -9.65
C PHE A 166 -11.87 28.48 -8.80
N SER A 167 -12.89 29.04 -9.42
CA SER A 167 -13.94 29.80 -8.71
C SER A 167 -15.32 29.23 -9.02
N ALA A 168 -16.15 29.07 -8.00
CA ALA A 168 -17.52 28.63 -8.13
C ALA A 168 -18.40 29.32 -7.07
N GLY A 169 -19.56 29.85 -7.47
CA GLY A 169 -20.51 30.51 -6.55
C GLY A 169 -19.90 31.66 -5.75
N GLY A 170 -18.97 32.42 -6.34
CA GLY A 170 -18.28 33.53 -5.66
C GLY A 170 -17.19 33.12 -4.66
N THR A 171 -16.93 31.82 -4.51
CA THR A 171 -15.86 31.29 -3.65
C THR A 171 -14.67 30.88 -4.50
N ARG A 172 -13.45 31.22 -4.06
CA ARG A 172 -12.21 30.76 -4.67
C ARG A 172 -11.70 29.51 -3.96
N TYR A 173 -11.62 28.43 -4.70
CA TYR A 173 -11.11 27.14 -4.22
C TYR A 173 -9.65 26.96 -4.62
N GLY A 174 -8.86 26.42 -3.69
CA GLY A 174 -7.58 25.82 -4.01
C GLY A 174 -7.76 24.31 -4.12
N ILE A 175 -7.27 23.69 -5.17
CA ILE A 175 -7.27 22.23 -5.30
C ILE A 175 -5.85 21.70 -5.20
N LEU A 176 -5.67 20.70 -4.36
CA LEU A 176 -4.45 19.91 -4.22
C LEU A 176 -4.74 18.47 -4.63
N ARG A 177 -4.05 17.97 -5.64
CA ARG A 177 -4.14 16.58 -6.05
C ARG A 177 -3.12 15.73 -5.30
N ILE A 178 -3.58 14.67 -4.59
CA ILE A 178 -2.72 13.62 -4.05
C ILE A 178 -3.07 12.33 -4.79
N GLY A 179 -2.26 11.97 -5.78
CA GLY A 179 -2.50 10.81 -6.65
C GLY A 179 -2.10 9.48 -6.02
N VAL A 180 -1.15 9.52 -5.08
CA VAL A 180 -0.65 8.40 -4.28
C VAL A 180 0.00 8.97 -3.02
N PHE A 181 -0.07 8.25 -1.89
CA PHE A 181 0.59 8.64 -0.63
C PHE A 181 1.99 8.03 -0.51
N ASP A 182 2.75 8.03 -1.62
CA ASP A 182 4.09 7.44 -1.67
C ASP A 182 4.98 8.19 -2.66
N PRO A 183 6.26 8.45 -2.34
CA PRO A 183 7.17 9.15 -3.24
C PRO A 183 7.48 8.37 -4.52
N HIS A 184 7.27 7.04 -4.55
CA HIS A 184 7.50 6.23 -5.76
C HIS A 184 6.59 6.61 -6.94
N GLY A 185 5.46 7.26 -6.70
CA GLY A 185 4.63 7.84 -7.76
C GLY A 185 5.21 9.11 -8.40
N PHE A 186 6.34 9.62 -7.91
CA PHE A 186 6.95 10.88 -8.35
C PHE A 186 8.45 10.70 -8.67
N PRO A 187 8.81 10.17 -9.85
CA PRO A 187 10.19 9.84 -10.21
C PRO A 187 11.20 10.99 -10.06
N THR A 188 10.73 12.23 -10.19
CA THR A 188 11.58 13.43 -9.99
C THR A 188 12.14 13.53 -8.58
N LEU A 189 11.41 13.02 -7.55
CA LEU A 189 11.89 13.01 -6.17
C LEU A 189 13.10 12.06 -5.98
N CYS A 190 13.13 10.96 -6.73
CA CYS A 190 14.26 10.04 -6.72
C CYS A 190 15.45 10.63 -7.49
N THR A 191 15.23 11.19 -8.67
CA THR A 191 16.34 11.79 -9.45
C THR A 191 16.97 12.97 -8.73
N ASP A 192 16.18 13.76 -8.02
CA ASP A 192 16.66 14.80 -7.10
C ASP A 192 17.49 14.20 -5.96
N GLY A 193 17.05 13.08 -5.39
CA GLY A 193 17.78 12.35 -4.35
C GLY A 193 19.13 11.82 -4.85
N VAL A 194 19.14 11.23 -6.03
CA VAL A 194 20.39 10.75 -6.68
C VAL A 194 21.39 11.90 -6.82
N ALA A 195 20.94 13.05 -7.30
CA ALA A 195 21.79 14.23 -7.48
C ALA A 195 22.25 14.82 -6.13
N ALA A 196 21.30 15.06 -5.20
CA ALA A 196 21.59 15.70 -3.91
C ALA A 196 22.50 14.87 -3.00
N LEU A 197 22.38 13.54 -3.07
CA LEU A 197 23.16 12.60 -2.27
C LEU A 197 24.42 12.09 -2.98
N SER A 198 24.67 12.57 -4.21
CA SER A 198 25.79 12.14 -5.07
C SER A 198 25.85 10.61 -5.19
N ILE A 199 24.72 9.97 -5.48
CA ILE A 199 24.63 8.51 -5.61
C ILE A 199 25.34 8.08 -6.91
N PRO A 200 26.34 7.17 -6.84
CA PRO A 200 26.99 6.67 -8.03
C PRO A 200 26.07 5.70 -8.79
N LEU A 201 25.97 5.90 -10.12
CA LEU A 201 25.09 5.10 -10.98
C LEU A 201 25.78 3.86 -11.56
N ASP A 202 27.11 3.77 -11.44
CA ASP A 202 27.97 2.72 -12.01
C ASP A 202 28.14 1.51 -11.09
N ARG A 203 27.54 1.52 -9.92
CA ARG A 203 27.60 0.44 -8.94
C ARG A 203 26.24 0.15 -8.31
N PRO A 204 26.02 -1.08 -7.78
CA PRO A 204 24.79 -1.43 -7.08
C PRO A 204 24.55 -0.51 -5.89
N CYS A 205 23.30 -0.11 -5.70
CA CYS A 205 22.80 0.57 -4.50
C CYS A 205 22.36 -0.50 -3.51
N ASP A 206 22.98 -0.56 -2.35
CA ASP A 206 22.60 -1.46 -1.26
C ASP A 206 21.39 -0.89 -0.49
N GLU A 207 20.91 -1.61 0.50
CA GLU A 207 19.76 -1.22 1.34
C GLU A 207 19.98 0.16 1.99
N THR A 208 21.18 0.44 2.49
CA THR A 208 21.51 1.75 3.10
C THR A 208 21.44 2.89 2.08
N CYS A 209 21.92 2.65 0.86
CA CYS A 209 21.83 3.60 -0.23
C CYS A 209 20.37 3.85 -0.61
N ASP A 210 19.56 2.79 -0.70
CA ASP A 210 18.14 2.88 -1.03
C ASP A 210 17.34 3.63 0.05
N ASP A 211 17.56 3.33 1.31
CA ASP A 211 16.97 4.02 2.46
C ASP A 211 17.27 5.52 2.46
N ARG A 212 18.49 5.92 2.08
CA ARG A 212 18.86 7.34 1.98
C ARG A 212 18.06 8.05 0.89
N ILE A 213 17.89 7.41 -0.27
CA ILE A 213 17.11 7.96 -1.38
C ILE A 213 15.63 8.08 -0.98
N VAL A 214 15.05 7.04 -0.43
CA VAL A 214 13.65 7.00 0.02
C VAL A 214 13.40 8.06 1.10
N THR A 215 14.30 8.18 2.08
CA THR A 215 14.21 9.21 3.12
C THR A 215 14.27 10.61 2.53
N HIS A 216 15.17 10.87 1.56
CA HIS A 216 15.24 12.14 0.85
C HIS A 216 13.94 12.42 0.09
N ALA A 217 13.41 11.43 -0.63
CA ALA A 217 12.19 11.57 -1.40
C ALA A 217 10.97 11.91 -0.51
N TYR A 218 10.82 11.28 0.66
CA TYR A 218 9.78 11.65 1.63
C TYR A 218 9.93 13.07 2.18
N ARG A 219 11.16 13.50 2.47
CA ARG A 219 11.41 14.89 2.91
C ARG A 219 11.03 15.90 1.82
N ARG A 220 11.37 15.61 0.56
CA ARG A 220 10.99 16.46 -0.58
C ARG A 220 9.49 16.45 -0.83
N LEU A 221 8.83 15.30 -0.76
CA LEU A 221 7.37 15.19 -0.88
C LEU A 221 6.66 16.02 0.20
N THR A 222 7.16 15.96 1.44
CA THR A 222 6.63 16.74 2.57
C THR A 222 6.82 18.25 2.34
N ALA A 223 8.00 18.67 1.88
CA ALA A 223 8.29 20.06 1.54
C ALA A 223 7.40 20.56 0.41
N ALA A 224 7.27 19.78 -0.68
CA ALA A 224 6.40 20.10 -1.80
C ALA A 224 4.95 20.33 -1.35
N MET A 225 4.40 19.49 -0.47
CA MET A 225 3.05 19.69 0.05
C MET A 225 2.91 21.01 0.82
N ILE A 226 3.88 21.37 1.66
CA ILE A 226 3.90 22.65 2.38
C ILE A 226 3.96 23.84 1.41
N GLU A 227 4.78 23.73 0.37
CA GLU A 227 4.91 24.75 -0.71
C GLU A 227 3.59 24.92 -1.45
N ARG A 228 2.92 23.82 -1.88
CA ARG A 228 1.60 23.86 -2.55
C ARG A 228 0.54 24.53 -1.69
N LEU A 229 0.41 24.11 -0.42
CA LEU A 229 -0.57 24.70 0.50
C LEU A 229 -0.30 26.20 0.73
N THR A 230 0.96 26.61 0.78
CA THR A 230 1.36 28.01 0.91
C THR A 230 1.01 28.80 -0.35
N ALA A 231 1.31 28.26 -1.54
CA ALA A 231 1.02 28.90 -2.83
C ALA A 231 -0.51 29.04 -3.07
N LEU A 232 -1.29 28.02 -2.72
CA LEU A 232 -2.77 28.11 -2.81
C LEU A 232 -3.34 29.21 -1.91
N ARG A 233 -2.80 29.38 -0.70
CA ARG A 233 -3.20 30.50 0.19
C ARG A 233 -2.78 31.86 -0.40
N ALA A 234 -1.59 31.98 -0.94
CA ALA A 234 -1.11 33.20 -1.59
C ALA A 234 -1.94 33.54 -2.83
N ALA A 235 -2.47 32.53 -3.55
CA ALA A 235 -3.40 32.70 -4.66
C ALA A 235 -4.83 33.08 -4.23
N GLY A 236 -5.07 33.28 -2.93
CA GLY A 236 -6.37 33.72 -2.39
C GLY A 236 -7.41 32.61 -2.26
N ALA A 237 -7.01 31.33 -2.23
CA ALA A 237 -7.96 30.25 -2.00
C ALA A 237 -8.58 30.34 -0.60
N GLU A 238 -9.91 30.26 -0.53
CA GLU A 238 -10.70 30.32 0.71
C GLU A 238 -11.00 28.93 1.28
N ILE A 239 -11.23 27.95 0.39
CA ILE A 239 -11.52 26.55 0.72
C ILE A 239 -10.49 25.68 0.00
N LEU A 240 -9.89 24.74 0.73
CA LEU A 240 -9.02 23.71 0.15
C LEU A 240 -9.86 22.51 -0.27
N LEU A 241 -9.70 22.10 -1.50
CA LEU A 241 -10.19 20.85 -2.05
C LEU A 241 -9.00 19.89 -2.18
N VAL A 242 -8.99 18.81 -1.41
CA VAL A 242 -7.99 17.73 -1.55
C VAL A 242 -8.62 16.62 -2.37
N ASP A 243 -8.12 16.43 -3.60
CA ASP A 243 -8.61 15.38 -4.49
C ASP A 243 -7.77 14.12 -4.32
N ILE A 244 -8.39 13.08 -3.74
CA ILE A 244 -7.81 11.73 -3.61
C ILE A 244 -8.61 10.67 -4.38
N THR A 245 -9.44 11.07 -5.34
CA THR A 245 -10.21 10.12 -6.17
C THR A 245 -9.28 9.22 -6.98
N GLY A 246 -9.56 7.92 -7.04
CA GLY A 246 -8.71 6.94 -7.73
C GLY A 246 -7.33 6.71 -7.08
N ASN A 247 -7.10 7.20 -5.87
CA ASN A 247 -5.86 7.00 -5.15
C ASN A 247 -5.85 5.64 -4.45
N GLY A 248 -5.02 4.71 -4.93
CA GLY A 248 -4.90 3.35 -4.39
C GLY A 248 -4.22 3.23 -3.02
N GLY A 249 -3.78 4.34 -2.42
CA GLY A 249 -3.13 4.33 -1.11
C GLY A 249 -1.66 4.75 -1.14
N GLY A 250 -0.80 3.95 -0.50
CA GLY A 250 0.63 4.22 -0.37
C GLY A 250 1.13 3.88 1.04
N SER A 251 1.71 4.85 1.72
CA SER A 251 2.41 4.67 3.00
C SER A 251 1.78 5.44 4.16
N GLU A 252 2.34 5.25 5.35
CA GLU A 252 1.99 5.98 6.58
C GLU A 252 2.30 7.49 6.50
N TRP A 253 2.94 7.99 5.44
CA TRP A 253 3.09 9.43 5.18
C TRP A 253 1.74 10.16 5.16
N THR A 254 0.66 9.44 4.89
CA THR A 254 -0.71 9.93 4.96
C THR A 254 -1.04 10.61 6.30
N GLU A 255 -0.47 10.12 7.42
CA GLU A 255 -0.65 10.70 8.76
C GLU A 255 -0.01 12.11 8.87
N ALA A 256 1.15 12.30 8.28
CA ALA A 256 1.81 13.61 8.20
C ALA A 256 1.04 14.55 7.24
N ALA A 257 0.61 14.04 6.08
CA ALA A 257 -0.15 14.78 5.08
C ALA A 257 -1.47 15.32 5.67
N ALA A 258 -2.21 14.51 6.41
CA ALA A 258 -3.46 14.93 7.05
C ALA A 258 -3.25 16.08 8.04
N ARG A 259 -2.15 16.07 8.79
CA ARG A 259 -1.82 17.14 9.75
C ARG A 259 -1.44 18.46 9.07
N MET A 260 -0.98 18.43 7.83
CA MET A 260 -0.66 19.65 7.08
C MET A 260 -1.91 20.39 6.59
N VAL A 261 -3.01 19.70 6.33
CA VAL A 261 -4.24 20.34 5.79
C VAL A 261 -5.16 20.93 6.86
N THR A 262 -4.85 20.78 8.14
CA THR A 262 -5.68 21.32 9.23
C THR A 262 -4.83 21.76 10.43
N PRO A 263 -5.19 22.86 11.12
CA PRO A 263 -4.58 23.22 12.40
C PRO A 263 -5.18 22.44 13.59
N ARG A 264 -6.21 21.61 13.36
CA ARG A 264 -6.81 20.81 14.43
C ARG A 264 -5.85 19.70 14.82
N PRO A 265 -5.64 19.49 16.12
CA PRO A 265 -4.89 18.33 16.59
C PRO A 265 -5.65 17.04 16.23
N LEU A 266 -5.02 16.16 15.46
CA LEU A 266 -5.64 14.91 15.02
C LEU A 266 -5.30 13.76 15.97
N GLN A 267 -6.31 12.98 16.33
CA GLN A 267 -6.18 11.68 16.98
C GLN A 267 -6.16 10.59 15.91
N SER A 268 -5.06 9.86 15.80
CA SER A 268 -4.92 8.74 14.86
C SER A 268 -5.82 7.56 15.25
N ALA A 269 -6.20 6.77 14.25
CA ALA A 269 -7.07 5.62 14.44
C ALA A 269 -6.45 4.59 15.39
N ARG A 270 -7.27 3.96 16.22
CA ARG A 270 -6.87 2.78 16.98
C ARG A 270 -6.60 1.62 16.04
N MET A 271 -5.63 0.80 16.43
CA MET A 271 -5.29 -0.41 15.70
C MET A 271 -5.74 -1.66 16.45
N ALA A 272 -6.03 -2.70 15.70
CA ALA A 272 -6.27 -4.03 16.22
C ALA A 272 -5.57 -5.06 15.32
N PHE A 273 -5.03 -6.12 15.91
CA PHE A 273 -4.18 -7.09 15.22
C PHE A 273 -4.65 -8.50 15.46
N VAL A 274 -4.51 -9.38 14.44
CA VAL A 274 -4.76 -10.81 14.61
C VAL A 274 -3.85 -11.36 15.70
N ARG A 275 -4.41 -12.12 16.62
CA ARG A 275 -3.65 -12.79 17.68
C ARG A 275 -2.84 -13.93 17.10
N GLY A 276 -1.60 -14.07 17.50
CA GLY A 276 -0.72 -15.15 17.03
C GLY A 276 0.76 -14.87 17.20
N ALA A 277 1.58 -15.86 16.85
CA ALA A 277 3.03 -15.83 17.05
C ALA A 277 3.71 -14.67 16.33
N HIS A 278 3.21 -14.29 15.13
CA HIS A 278 3.76 -13.18 14.37
C HIS A 278 3.70 -11.86 15.15
N TRP A 279 2.49 -11.48 15.58
CA TRP A 279 2.32 -10.23 16.34
C TRP A 279 2.94 -10.29 17.73
N ALA A 280 2.91 -11.47 18.40
CA ALA A 280 3.65 -11.65 19.66
C ALA A 280 5.16 -11.42 19.47
N GLY A 281 5.73 -11.91 18.37
CA GLY A 281 7.13 -11.66 18.00
C GLY A 281 7.40 -10.18 17.69
N THR A 282 6.50 -9.53 16.96
CA THR A 282 6.63 -8.11 16.58
C THR A 282 6.59 -7.21 17.81
N TRP A 283 5.63 -7.41 18.72
CA TRP A 283 5.56 -6.68 19.98
C TRP A 283 6.76 -6.97 20.88
N GLY A 284 7.26 -8.21 20.90
CA GLY A 284 8.47 -8.59 21.65
C GLY A 284 9.72 -7.86 21.15
N ARG A 285 9.91 -7.77 19.83
CA ARG A 285 11.03 -6.99 19.26
C ARG A 285 10.93 -5.50 19.57
N LEU A 286 9.71 -4.94 19.56
CA LEU A 286 9.51 -3.55 19.93
C LEU A 286 9.80 -3.31 21.42
N GLU A 287 9.32 -4.18 22.31
CA GLU A 287 9.65 -4.14 23.74
C GLU A 287 11.17 -4.13 23.97
N GLU A 288 11.89 -5.07 23.37
CA GLU A 288 13.34 -5.20 23.52
C GLU A 288 14.06 -3.94 23.02
N ARG A 289 13.67 -3.43 21.85
CA ARG A 289 14.27 -2.22 21.26
C ARG A 289 14.05 -1.00 22.16
N LEU A 290 12.84 -0.79 22.67
CA LEU A 290 12.52 0.33 23.56
C LEU A 290 13.29 0.24 24.90
N ARG A 291 13.48 -0.97 25.45
CA ARG A 291 14.35 -1.20 26.63
C ARG A 291 15.81 -0.89 26.31
N GLY A 292 16.29 -1.25 25.11
CA GLY A 292 17.62 -0.91 24.63
C GLY A 292 17.86 0.60 24.60
N PHE A 293 16.95 1.38 24.03
CA PHE A 293 17.04 2.84 24.04
C PHE A 293 16.94 3.41 25.46
N ALA A 294 16.09 2.84 26.31
CA ALA A 294 15.96 3.28 27.72
C ALA A 294 17.25 3.06 28.52
N ALA A 295 18.11 2.11 28.15
CA ALA A 295 19.36 1.85 28.85
C ALA A 295 20.35 3.02 28.74
N THR A 296 20.35 3.75 27.63
CA THR A 296 21.21 4.91 27.38
C THR A 296 20.55 6.26 27.64
N ALA A 297 19.21 6.27 27.75
CA ALA A 297 18.42 7.48 28.04
C ALA A 297 18.42 7.81 29.55
N SER A 298 18.09 9.06 29.88
CA SER A 298 17.98 9.54 31.26
C SER A 298 16.69 10.32 31.51
N GLY A 299 16.38 10.58 32.77
CA GLY A 299 15.27 11.43 33.19
C GLY A 299 13.92 11.02 32.60
N ALA A 300 13.15 11.99 32.12
CA ALA A 300 11.81 11.80 31.58
C ALA A 300 11.79 10.93 30.31
N GLU A 301 12.82 11.00 29.47
CA GLU A 301 12.91 10.17 28.25
C GLU A 301 13.01 8.68 28.60
N ARG A 302 13.87 8.32 29.53
CA ARG A 302 13.97 6.95 30.03
C ARG A 302 12.65 6.44 30.59
N THR A 303 11.98 7.25 31.39
CA THR A 303 10.68 6.88 31.98
C THR A 303 9.64 6.60 30.90
N ARG A 304 9.56 7.44 29.87
CA ARG A 304 8.63 7.26 28.74
C ARG A 304 8.95 6.00 27.92
N LEU A 305 10.23 5.77 27.60
CA LEU A 305 10.65 4.57 26.86
C LEU A 305 10.31 3.28 27.60
N LEU A 306 10.49 3.25 28.94
CA LEU A 306 10.11 2.09 29.77
C LEU A 306 8.60 1.91 29.84
N ALA A 307 7.82 2.99 29.87
CA ALA A 307 6.36 2.91 29.83
C ALA A 307 5.88 2.32 28.51
N TRP A 308 6.40 2.78 27.35
CA TRP A 308 6.07 2.22 26.05
C TRP A 308 6.57 0.78 25.88
N ALA A 309 7.71 0.40 26.46
CA ALA A 309 8.14 -0.98 26.50
C ALA A 309 7.16 -1.87 27.27
N ALA A 310 6.57 -1.36 28.36
CA ALA A 310 5.55 -2.07 29.12
C ALA A 310 4.24 -2.21 28.31
N GLU A 311 3.84 -1.22 27.52
CA GLU A 311 2.70 -1.30 26.61
C GLU A 311 2.94 -2.36 25.52
N ALA A 312 4.14 -2.40 24.92
CA ALA A 312 4.51 -3.43 23.95
C ALA A 312 4.52 -4.83 24.58
N ALA A 313 4.99 -4.98 25.83
CA ALA A 313 4.94 -6.25 26.56
C ALA A 313 3.49 -6.72 26.82
N ALA A 314 2.58 -5.79 27.17
CA ALA A 314 1.16 -6.10 27.33
C ALA A 314 0.51 -6.54 26.01
N ALA A 315 0.82 -5.85 24.91
CA ALA A 315 0.35 -6.22 23.57
C ALA A 315 0.89 -7.58 23.11
N LYS A 316 2.14 -7.92 23.45
CA LYS A 316 2.72 -9.25 23.23
C LYS A 316 1.95 -10.34 23.98
N ALA A 317 1.67 -10.12 25.26
CA ALA A 317 0.91 -11.07 26.08
C ALA A 317 -0.52 -11.26 25.53
N GLU A 318 -1.15 -10.18 25.07
CA GLU A 318 -2.46 -10.24 24.42
C GLU A 318 -2.39 -11.02 23.09
N ALA A 319 -1.38 -10.81 22.26
CA ALA A 319 -1.20 -11.51 21.00
C ALA A 319 -0.94 -13.02 21.17
N GLN A 320 -0.39 -13.45 22.31
CA GLN A 320 -0.16 -14.87 22.63
C GLN A 320 -1.44 -15.62 22.99
N ARG A 321 -2.49 -14.90 23.43
CA ARG A 321 -3.77 -15.51 23.78
C ARG A 321 -4.61 -15.72 22.50
N ARG A 322 -4.81 -16.96 22.09
CA ARG A 322 -5.66 -17.30 20.95
C ARG A 322 -7.14 -17.19 21.32
N CYS A 323 -7.92 -16.60 20.41
CA CYS A 323 -9.37 -16.44 20.56
C CYS A 323 -10.07 -16.94 19.30
N PRO A 324 -11.34 -17.44 19.42
CA PRO A 324 -12.11 -17.81 18.24
C PRO A 324 -12.46 -16.57 17.40
N PRO A 325 -12.67 -16.71 16.08
CA PRO A 325 -12.99 -15.58 15.23
C PRO A 325 -14.33 -14.92 15.51
N THR A 326 -15.26 -15.64 16.10
CA THR A 326 -16.64 -15.20 16.36
C THR A 326 -17.12 -15.63 17.73
N GLY A 327 -18.03 -14.86 18.34
CA GLY A 327 -18.92 -15.30 19.41
C GLY A 327 -18.43 -15.19 20.85
N ASP A 328 -17.20 -14.75 21.15
CA ASP A 328 -16.75 -14.56 22.52
C ASP A 328 -16.30 -13.09 22.80
N PRO A 329 -17.16 -12.25 23.36
CA PRO A 329 -16.79 -10.87 23.71
C PRO A 329 -15.64 -10.77 24.72
N ALA A 330 -15.40 -11.77 25.55
CA ALA A 330 -14.30 -11.83 26.51
C ALA A 330 -12.96 -12.20 25.86
N CYS A 331 -13.02 -12.76 24.66
CA CYS A 331 -11.84 -13.13 23.86
C CYS A 331 -12.03 -12.69 22.39
N PRO A 332 -11.98 -11.38 22.11
CA PRO A 332 -12.19 -10.91 20.75
C PRO A 332 -11.08 -11.39 19.82
N TRP A 333 -11.44 -11.65 18.56
CA TRP A 333 -10.54 -12.10 17.50
C TRP A 333 -9.28 -11.25 17.37
N LEU A 334 -9.45 -9.93 17.41
CA LEU A 334 -8.36 -8.98 17.31
C LEU A 334 -7.92 -8.48 18.70
N GLY A 335 -6.61 -8.48 18.94
CA GLY A 335 -5.99 -7.75 20.04
C GLY A 335 -5.92 -6.26 19.72
N ARG A 336 -6.41 -5.40 20.60
CA ARG A 336 -6.37 -3.94 20.43
C ARG A 336 -5.10 -3.39 21.04
N ALA A 337 -4.20 -2.81 20.22
CA ALA A 337 -2.94 -2.25 20.69
C ALA A 337 -2.48 -1.12 19.77
N GLY A 338 -2.07 0.00 20.35
CA GLY A 338 -1.51 1.13 19.58
C GLY A 338 -2.50 1.87 18.69
N PHE A 339 -1.91 2.57 17.75
CA PHE A 339 -2.58 3.47 16.80
C PHE A 339 -1.94 3.29 15.41
N SER A 340 -2.55 3.82 14.38
CA SER A 340 -1.99 3.84 13.02
C SER A 340 -0.65 4.60 12.93
N THR A 341 -0.33 5.39 13.92
CA THR A 341 0.96 6.09 14.06
C THR A 341 1.98 5.35 14.93
N GLY A 342 1.65 4.25 15.55
CA GLY A 342 2.52 3.50 16.48
C GLY A 342 1.92 3.35 17.87
N LEU A 343 2.69 3.58 18.93
CA LEU A 343 2.17 3.45 20.30
C LEU A 343 1.37 4.65 20.78
N VAL A 344 1.54 5.83 20.19
CA VAL A 344 0.75 7.02 20.52
C VAL A 344 -0.03 7.53 19.31
N GLY A 345 -1.28 7.90 19.51
CA GLY A 345 -2.16 8.41 18.45
C GLY A 345 -2.11 9.93 18.26
N ARG A 346 -1.38 10.65 19.10
CA ARG A 346 -1.26 12.11 19.06
C ARG A 346 0.07 12.55 19.65
N ALA A 347 0.71 13.51 19.00
CA ALA A 347 1.95 14.13 19.45
C ALA A 347 2.00 15.60 19.03
N ARG A 348 2.89 16.37 19.62
CA ARG A 348 3.21 17.73 19.15
C ARG A 348 4.09 17.64 17.91
N GLN A 349 3.92 18.61 17.01
CA GLN A 349 4.83 18.72 15.85
C GLN A 349 6.28 18.76 16.33
N GLY A 350 7.14 17.95 15.70
CA GLY A 350 8.57 17.89 16.00
C GLY A 350 8.94 17.10 17.26
N GLU A 351 8.00 16.64 18.07
CA GLU A 351 8.29 15.94 19.34
C GLU A 351 9.15 14.68 19.13
N PHE A 352 8.95 13.98 18.03
CA PHE A 352 9.65 12.72 17.71
C PHE A 352 10.61 12.85 16.51
N LEU A 353 10.77 14.08 15.99
CA LEU A 353 11.71 14.32 14.89
C LEU A 353 13.14 14.08 15.40
N ASP A 354 13.95 13.43 14.56
CA ASP A 354 15.35 13.09 14.85
C ASP A 354 15.57 12.16 16.06
N LYS A 355 14.49 11.52 16.56
CA LYS A 355 14.58 10.44 17.55
C LYS A 355 14.65 9.10 16.82
N GLU A 356 15.73 8.34 17.01
CA GLU A 356 15.91 7.02 16.39
C GLU A 356 14.74 6.07 16.69
N TRP A 357 14.19 6.14 17.90
CA TRP A 357 13.02 5.37 18.32
C TRP A 357 11.67 6.01 17.93
N GLY A 358 11.68 7.25 17.41
CA GLY A 358 10.49 8.03 17.09
C GLY A 358 9.50 7.34 16.13
N PRO A 359 9.96 6.73 15.03
CA PRO A 359 9.07 6.09 14.05
C PRO A 359 8.18 4.97 14.62
N TRP A 360 8.62 4.25 15.64
CA TRP A 360 7.80 3.20 16.28
C TRP A 360 6.79 3.73 17.29
N ILE A 361 7.01 4.94 17.77
CA ILE A 361 6.12 5.58 18.74
C ILE A 361 5.08 6.44 18.02
N PHE A 362 5.52 7.25 17.05
CA PHE A 362 4.68 8.15 16.26
C PHE A 362 5.28 8.34 14.87
N ASN A 363 4.93 7.46 13.94
CA ASN A 363 5.53 7.40 12.60
C ASN A 363 5.40 8.72 11.80
N ALA A 364 4.30 9.48 11.98
CA ALA A 364 4.17 10.79 11.35
C ALA A 364 5.31 11.75 11.75
N GLY A 365 5.87 11.59 12.96
CA GLY A 365 6.94 12.43 13.50
C GLY A 365 8.29 12.29 12.78
N GLN A 366 8.50 11.24 11.98
CA GLN A 366 9.70 11.10 11.15
C GLN A 366 9.75 12.08 9.97
N HIS A 367 8.59 12.63 9.59
CA HIS A 367 8.47 13.58 8.50
C HIS A 367 8.47 15.01 9.05
N PRO A 368 9.25 15.96 8.46
CA PRO A 368 9.29 17.34 8.92
C PRO A 368 8.07 18.14 8.43
N TYR A 369 6.86 17.64 8.75
CA TYR A 369 5.62 18.30 8.36
C TYR A 369 5.38 19.60 9.15
N ARG A 370 4.61 20.51 8.57
CA ARG A 370 4.12 21.72 9.23
C ARG A 370 2.64 21.59 9.54
N GLU A 371 2.29 21.39 10.79
CA GLU A 371 0.90 21.29 11.25
C GLU A 371 0.11 22.56 10.89
N GLY A 372 -1.05 22.40 10.28
CA GLY A 372 -1.87 23.51 9.83
C GLY A 372 -1.18 24.42 8.80
N ALA A 373 -0.42 23.86 7.88
CA ALA A 373 0.07 24.61 6.72
C ALA A 373 -1.11 25.22 5.94
N TRP A 374 -2.24 24.53 5.89
CA TRP A 374 -3.55 25.08 5.55
C TRP A 374 -4.38 25.33 6.81
N ARG A 375 -5.11 26.46 6.87
CA ARG A 375 -5.87 26.88 8.07
C ARG A 375 -7.34 27.17 7.79
N GLY A 376 -7.80 27.11 6.54
CA GLY A 376 -9.20 27.34 6.15
C GLY A 376 -10.02 26.04 6.15
N PRO A 377 -11.29 26.12 5.72
CA PRO A 377 -12.13 24.96 5.50
C PRO A 377 -11.51 23.97 4.51
N VAL A 378 -11.77 22.68 4.71
CA VAL A 378 -11.23 21.59 3.88
C VAL A 378 -12.37 20.71 3.37
N ILE A 379 -12.32 20.38 2.10
CA ILE A 379 -13.14 19.35 1.45
C ILE A 379 -12.19 18.27 0.94
N VAL A 380 -12.53 17.00 1.16
CA VAL A 380 -11.79 15.85 0.60
C VAL A 380 -12.70 15.12 -0.38
N LEU A 381 -12.23 14.93 -1.61
CA LEU A 381 -12.95 14.15 -2.62
C LEU A 381 -12.53 12.68 -2.56
N THR A 382 -13.51 11.78 -2.42
CA THR A 382 -13.33 10.33 -2.38
C THR A 382 -14.16 9.63 -3.44
N ASP A 383 -13.72 8.44 -3.87
CA ASP A 383 -14.50 7.56 -4.74
C ASP A 383 -14.24 6.08 -4.41
N GLN A 384 -14.85 5.16 -5.18
CA GLN A 384 -14.74 3.71 -4.97
C GLN A 384 -13.30 3.18 -5.21
N GLU A 385 -12.44 3.96 -5.84
CA GLU A 385 -11.02 3.63 -6.08
C GLU A 385 -10.08 4.35 -5.09
N THR A 386 -10.63 5.01 -4.09
CA THR A 386 -9.90 5.53 -2.93
C THR A 386 -9.66 4.38 -1.97
N TRP A 387 -8.41 3.91 -1.80
CA TRP A 387 -8.10 2.68 -1.06
C TRP A 387 -6.97 2.87 -0.04
N SER A 388 -6.91 1.99 0.97
CA SER A 388 -5.77 1.82 1.89
C SER A 388 -5.34 3.11 2.60
N ALA A 389 -4.13 3.64 2.38
CA ALA A 389 -3.64 4.89 2.98
C ALA A 389 -4.49 6.12 2.58
N ALA A 390 -5.14 6.09 1.41
CA ALA A 390 -6.06 7.16 1.02
C ALA A 390 -7.38 7.10 1.82
N GLU A 391 -7.85 5.90 2.18
CA GLU A 391 -8.97 5.75 3.11
C GLU A 391 -8.59 6.24 4.50
N GLN A 392 -7.39 5.89 4.97
CA GLN A 392 -6.86 6.39 6.25
C GLN A 392 -6.83 7.92 6.29
N PHE A 393 -6.40 8.59 5.21
CA PHE A 393 -6.43 10.05 5.13
C PHE A 393 -7.85 10.60 5.28
N ALA A 394 -8.80 10.03 4.55
CA ALA A 394 -10.20 10.42 4.61
C ALA A 394 -10.81 10.16 6.00
N ALA A 395 -10.65 8.95 6.52
CA ALA A 395 -11.13 8.53 7.83
C ALA A 395 -10.58 9.41 8.95
N LEU A 396 -9.26 9.63 8.97
CA LEU A 396 -8.60 10.45 9.97
C LEU A 396 -9.16 11.87 10.01
N LEU A 397 -9.36 12.50 8.86
CA LEU A 397 -9.91 13.85 8.79
C LEU A 397 -11.40 13.90 9.16
N GLN A 398 -12.20 12.92 8.75
CA GLN A 398 -13.62 12.84 9.08
C GLN A 398 -13.83 12.57 10.58
N ASP A 399 -13.15 11.58 11.15
CA ASP A 399 -13.28 11.20 12.55
C ASP A 399 -12.89 12.34 13.51
N ASN A 400 -11.93 13.16 13.11
CA ASN A 400 -11.53 14.36 13.85
C ASN A 400 -12.32 15.61 13.45
N ARG A 401 -13.34 15.50 12.59
CA ARG A 401 -14.16 16.62 12.09
C ARG A 401 -13.30 17.75 11.51
N ALA A 402 -12.22 17.39 10.84
CA ALA A 402 -11.22 18.32 10.30
C ALA A 402 -11.46 18.65 8.82
N ALA A 403 -12.21 17.82 8.09
CA ALA A 403 -12.61 18.05 6.70
C ALA A 403 -14.01 17.52 6.45
N LEU A 404 -14.69 18.08 5.44
CA LEU A 404 -15.92 17.56 4.86
C LEU A 404 -15.55 16.56 3.75
N LEU A 405 -16.00 15.33 3.85
CA LEU A 405 -15.83 14.34 2.78
C LEU A 405 -16.97 14.44 1.76
N VAL A 406 -16.64 14.46 0.48
CA VAL A 406 -17.59 14.61 -0.64
C VAL A 406 -17.26 13.58 -1.73
N GLY A 407 -18.26 12.94 -2.30
CA GLY A 407 -18.08 12.02 -3.41
C GLY A 407 -18.80 10.69 -3.24
N ALA A 408 -18.09 9.58 -3.38
CA ALA A 408 -18.63 8.25 -3.16
C ALA A 408 -17.91 7.53 -2.01
N ARG A 409 -18.53 6.47 -1.48
CA ARG A 409 -17.91 5.58 -0.50
C ARG A 409 -16.60 5.05 -1.05
N THR A 410 -15.58 4.99 -0.21
CA THR A 410 -14.27 4.45 -0.56
C THR A 410 -14.31 2.93 -0.80
N GLY A 411 -13.23 2.37 -1.30
CA GLY A 411 -13.18 0.98 -1.73
C GLY A 411 -13.34 -0.06 -0.63
N GLY A 412 -12.94 0.26 0.60
CA GLY A 412 -13.04 -0.67 1.72
C GLY A 412 -11.88 -1.66 1.78
N SER A 413 -10.65 -1.16 1.79
CA SER A 413 -9.44 -1.99 1.96
C SER A 413 -8.94 -2.01 3.40
N GLY A 414 -9.24 -0.99 4.19
CA GLY A 414 -8.83 -0.89 5.59
C GLY A 414 -7.31 -0.90 5.81
N CYS A 415 -6.85 -1.55 6.90
CA CYS A 415 -5.45 -1.53 7.31
C CYS A 415 -4.48 -2.24 6.35
N GLY A 416 -4.85 -3.40 5.81
CA GLY A 416 -3.97 -4.23 5.00
C GLY A 416 -2.89 -4.93 5.81
N HIS A 417 -1.64 -4.56 5.57
CA HIS A 417 -0.47 -5.19 6.20
C HIS A 417 0.37 -4.16 6.93
N THR A 418 0.79 -4.49 8.15
CA THR A 418 1.71 -3.67 8.94
C THR A 418 2.99 -4.47 9.18
N TRP A 419 4.16 -3.83 9.01
CA TRP A 419 5.47 -4.43 9.23
C TRP A 419 5.68 -5.77 8.50
N GLY A 420 5.29 -5.84 7.21
CA GLY A 420 5.49 -6.99 6.34
C GLY A 420 4.41 -8.06 6.40
N GLY A 421 3.42 -7.92 7.29
CA GLY A 421 2.29 -8.87 7.38
C GLY A 421 2.71 -10.29 7.73
N THR A 422 1.80 -11.25 7.49
CA THR A 422 2.00 -12.70 7.70
C THR A 422 1.73 -13.50 6.43
N PRO A 423 2.52 -13.31 5.34
CA PRO A 423 2.29 -14.02 4.09
C PRO A 423 2.35 -15.53 4.28
N THR A 424 1.51 -16.27 3.54
CA THR A 424 1.46 -17.73 3.58
C THR A 424 1.89 -18.27 2.23
N ARG A 425 3.02 -18.97 2.17
CA ARG A 425 3.47 -19.65 0.96
C ARG A 425 2.71 -20.96 0.79
N LEU A 426 2.19 -21.18 -0.41
CA LEU A 426 1.52 -22.43 -0.78
C LEU A 426 2.58 -23.48 -1.15
N PRO A 427 2.46 -24.71 -0.63
CA PRO A 427 3.53 -25.70 -0.75
C PRO A 427 3.74 -26.23 -2.16
N ASN A 428 2.69 -26.35 -2.96
CA ASN A 428 2.75 -26.99 -4.27
C ASN A 428 2.92 -25.97 -5.39
N SER A 429 2.07 -24.96 -5.49
CA SER A 429 2.15 -23.93 -6.53
C SER A 429 3.26 -22.91 -6.30
N GLY A 430 3.77 -22.80 -5.06
CA GLY A 430 4.74 -21.78 -4.67
C GLY A 430 4.15 -20.35 -4.64
N ALA A 431 2.84 -20.19 -4.87
CA ALA A 431 2.19 -18.91 -4.74
C ALA A 431 2.22 -18.41 -3.28
N THR A 432 2.15 -17.09 -3.11
CA THR A 432 2.09 -16.47 -1.79
C THR A 432 0.75 -15.81 -1.58
N LEU A 433 -0.02 -16.29 -0.60
CA LEU A 433 -1.24 -15.67 -0.14
C LEU A 433 -0.88 -14.53 0.84
N THR A 434 -1.38 -13.34 0.56
CA THR A 434 -1.34 -12.20 1.48
C THR A 434 -2.74 -11.93 2.02
N LEU A 435 -2.85 -11.75 3.34
CA LEU A 435 -4.10 -11.45 4.05
C LEU A 435 -3.85 -10.26 4.96
N PRO A 436 -4.80 -9.31 5.06
CA PRO A 436 -4.78 -8.30 6.13
C PRO A 436 -4.62 -8.93 7.50
N ASP A 437 -3.63 -8.50 8.26
CA ASP A 437 -3.35 -8.98 9.63
C ASP A 437 -3.63 -7.91 10.71
N CYS A 438 -4.18 -6.77 10.30
CA CYS A 438 -4.57 -5.66 11.15
C CYS A 438 -5.90 -5.04 10.70
N ALA A 439 -6.54 -4.32 11.61
CA ALA A 439 -7.68 -3.47 11.35
C ALA A 439 -7.44 -2.06 11.90
N ARG A 440 -7.77 -1.03 11.12
CA ARG A 440 -7.92 0.35 11.62
C ARG A 440 -9.36 0.54 12.09
N LEU A 441 -9.51 1.02 13.32
CA LEU A 441 -10.82 1.24 13.91
C LEU A 441 -11.16 2.73 13.83
N ARG A 442 -12.34 3.02 13.28
CA ARG A 442 -12.94 4.34 13.25
C ARG A 442 -13.22 4.86 14.66
N ALA A 443 -13.52 6.13 14.82
CA ALA A 443 -13.85 6.73 16.11
C ALA A 443 -15.05 6.08 16.82
N ASP A 444 -15.99 5.52 16.06
CA ASP A 444 -17.14 4.76 16.57
C ASP A 444 -16.82 3.29 16.87
N GLY A 445 -15.60 2.85 16.62
CA GLY A 445 -15.13 1.49 16.83
C GLY A 445 -15.37 0.53 15.68
N SER A 446 -16.03 0.96 14.60
CA SER A 446 -16.21 0.16 13.38
C SER A 446 -14.88 -0.08 12.65
N ASN A 447 -14.81 -1.15 11.86
CA ASN A 447 -13.64 -1.47 11.05
C ASN A 447 -13.67 -0.67 9.74
N GLU A 448 -12.60 0.05 9.44
CA GLU A 448 -12.44 0.85 8.22
C GLU A 448 -12.57 0.04 6.93
N VAL A 449 -12.38 -1.28 6.98
CA VAL A 449 -12.58 -2.17 5.82
C VAL A 449 -13.99 -2.08 5.24
N SER A 450 -14.97 -1.58 6.00
CA SER A 450 -16.33 -1.29 5.49
C SER A 450 -16.36 -0.11 4.52
N GLY A 451 -15.24 0.59 4.34
CA GLY A 451 -15.12 1.80 3.53
C GLY A 451 -15.63 3.06 4.24
N VAL A 452 -15.06 4.19 3.87
CA VAL A 452 -15.42 5.51 4.42
C VAL A 452 -16.60 6.09 3.63
N ILE A 453 -17.72 6.33 4.31
CA ILE A 453 -18.89 6.96 3.70
C ILE A 453 -18.73 8.49 3.79
N PRO A 454 -18.71 9.22 2.65
CA PRO A 454 -18.57 10.66 2.68
C PRO A 454 -19.79 11.37 3.29
N ASP A 455 -19.54 12.54 3.88
CA ASP A 455 -20.59 13.38 4.48
C ASP A 455 -21.60 13.92 3.46
N LEU A 456 -21.17 14.05 2.19
CA LEU A 456 -22.01 14.44 1.06
C LEU A 456 -21.82 13.46 -0.08
N LEU A 457 -22.78 12.55 -0.24
CA LEU A 457 -22.79 11.55 -1.31
C LEU A 457 -23.20 12.18 -2.64
N LEU A 458 -22.39 11.94 -3.70
CA LEU A 458 -22.65 12.42 -5.06
C LEU A 458 -23.21 11.35 -6.00
N GLY A 459 -23.40 10.13 -5.53
CA GLY A 459 -23.95 9.04 -6.34
C GLY A 459 -23.04 8.59 -7.50
N TRP A 460 -21.73 8.88 -7.44
CA TRP A 460 -20.78 8.43 -8.44
C TRP A 460 -20.67 6.91 -8.48
N ARG A 461 -20.52 6.38 -9.69
CA ARG A 461 -20.26 4.95 -9.95
C ARG A 461 -18.84 4.74 -10.43
N ALA A 462 -18.32 3.53 -10.28
CA ALA A 462 -16.95 3.18 -10.69
C ALA A 462 -16.67 3.51 -12.16
N ASN A 463 -17.64 3.30 -13.04
CA ASN A 463 -17.51 3.50 -14.49
C ASN A 463 -17.87 4.92 -14.97
N ASP A 464 -18.23 5.84 -14.07
CA ASP A 464 -18.55 7.21 -14.45
C ASP A 464 -17.28 7.94 -14.90
N GLY A 465 -17.34 8.54 -16.09
CA GLY A 465 -16.25 9.33 -16.64
C GLY A 465 -16.02 10.64 -15.87
N ARG A 466 -14.81 11.17 -15.97
CA ARG A 466 -14.36 12.38 -15.28
C ARG A 466 -15.31 13.58 -15.49
N THR A 467 -15.74 13.80 -16.72
CA THR A 467 -16.67 14.90 -17.07
C THR A 467 -18.02 14.78 -16.36
N PHE A 468 -18.55 13.57 -16.21
CA PHE A 468 -19.81 13.36 -15.48
C PHE A 468 -19.62 13.61 -13.98
N ARG A 469 -18.55 13.07 -13.41
CA ARG A 469 -18.22 13.25 -11.98
C ARG A 469 -18.03 14.72 -11.63
N THR A 470 -17.32 15.50 -12.46
CA THR A 470 -17.13 16.95 -12.21
C THR A 470 -18.42 17.72 -12.33
N ARG A 471 -19.30 17.41 -13.29
CA ARG A 471 -20.62 18.06 -13.40
C ARG A 471 -21.47 17.86 -12.14
N MET A 472 -21.49 16.65 -11.59
CA MET A 472 -22.21 16.38 -10.34
C MET A 472 -21.59 17.13 -9.16
N LEU A 473 -20.27 17.19 -9.10
CA LEU A 473 -19.54 17.92 -8.07
C LEU A 473 -19.84 19.44 -8.17
N GLU A 474 -19.82 19.99 -9.37
CA GLU A 474 -20.13 21.41 -9.63
C GLU A 474 -21.54 21.79 -9.15
N ALA A 475 -22.51 20.91 -9.36
CA ALA A 475 -23.86 21.11 -8.84
C ALA A 475 -23.94 21.10 -7.31
N ALA A 476 -23.02 20.42 -6.64
CA ALA A 476 -22.98 20.29 -5.19
C ALA A 476 -22.15 21.38 -4.47
N TRP A 477 -21.44 22.25 -5.21
CA TRP A 477 -20.56 23.27 -4.60
C TRP A 477 -21.21 24.14 -3.54
N PRO A 478 -22.41 24.70 -3.73
CA PRO A 478 -23.01 25.58 -2.73
C PRO A 478 -23.22 24.89 -1.39
N GLU A 479 -23.67 23.64 -1.41
CA GLU A 479 -23.90 22.84 -0.22
C GLU A 479 -22.57 22.40 0.40
N ALA A 480 -21.62 21.92 -0.39
CA ALA A 480 -20.30 21.50 0.08
C ALA A 480 -19.56 22.67 0.76
N ALA A 481 -19.54 23.84 0.13
CA ALA A 481 -18.92 25.03 0.71
C ALA A 481 -19.57 25.46 2.03
N ARG A 482 -20.90 25.50 2.07
CA ARG A 482 -21.67 25.85 3.27
C ARG A 482 -21.33 24.89 4.43
N ARG A 483 -21.36 23.57 4.18
CA ARG A 483 -21.08 22.55 5.21
C ARG A 483 -19.63 22.57 5.63
N ALA A 484 -18.67 22.74 4.72
CA ALA A 484 -17.24 22.82 5.06
C ALA A 484 -16.94 24.05 5.94
N ARG A 485 -17.54 25.22 5.64
CA ARG A 485 -17.40 26.41 6.48
C ARG A 485 -18.02 26.21 7.86
N ALA A 486 -19.20 25.60 7.96
CA ALA A 486 -19.87 25.30 9.22
C ALA A 486 -19.05 24.34 10.09
N LEU A 487 -18.48 23.28 9.48
CA LEU A 487 -17.62 22.31 10.14
C LEU A 487 -16.33 22.99 10.68
N HIS A 488 -15.73 23.85 9.87
CA HIS A 488 -14.55 24.62 10.26
C HIS A 488 -14.83 25.54 11.44
N ALA A 489 -15.91 26.32 11.40
CA ALA A 489 -16.30 27.24 12.46
C ALA A 489 -16.67 26.54 13.78
N GLY A 490 -17.32 25.38 13.72
CA GLY A 490 -17.70 24.59 14.89
C GLY A 490 -16.54 23.95 15.64
N GLY A 491 -15.33 23.95 15.10
CA GLY A 491 -14.14 23.40 15.73
C GLY A 491 -13.15 24.44 16.27
N THR A 492 -13.47 25.70 16.10
CA THR A 492 -12.67 26.82 16.65
C THR A 492 -13.19 27.31 18.01
N ARG A 493 -14.21 26.63 18.58
CA ARG A 493 -14.76 26.91 19.92
C ARG A 493 -14.21 26.00 20.98
#